data_db93f15182cb3c73a6368f525c050d6e
#
_entry.id   db93f15182cb3c73a6368f525c050d6e
#
_cell.length_a   1.000
_cell.length_b   1.000
_cell.length_c   1.000
_cell.angle_alpha   90.00
_cell.angle_beta   90.00
_cell.angle_gamma   90.00
#
_symmetry.space_group_name_H-M   'P 1'
#
loop_
_entity.id
_entity.type
_entity.pdbx_description
1 polymer ?
#
loop_
_entity_poly.entity_id
_entity_poly.type
_entity_poly.pdbx_seq_one_letter_code
_entity_poly.pdbx_strand_id
1 'polypeptide(L)'
;MTRRGPRLLAAFGAAAILCAAVAVEAQFRRGGFGFGARTATAKDFDGSFHFCRIVFRNSIQGDGGGWSVDYPRADINFSVRFSELTKTHVSRDGTGEPNHLLVRLTDKELFDCPFVMMTEPGGAGFDDQEAANLRLYLEKGGFLWADDFWGEYAWSWFTGQLRKALPGSEFPIFDLPPEHPLFHTQFEVNKVAQIPSIDFFFGSGRTSERGSDSAVPHARGITDKKGRMIVLITHNTGFGDSWEREGDDAKYFLNFGPDGYAFGIDAVLYALTH
;
A
#
# COMPACT_ATOMS: atom_id res chain seq x y z
N MET A 1 -25.75 52.43 -24.31
CA MET A 1 -24.55 51.77 -23.79
C MET A 1 -24.94 50.85 -22.62
N THR A 2 -25.14 49.59 -22.89
CA THR A 2 -25.63 48.59 -21.93
C THR A 2 -24.46 47.86 -21.29
N ARG A 3 -24.30 48.05 -19.97
CA ARG A 3 -23.28 47.32 -19.16
C ARG A 3 -23.66 45.82 -19.07
N ARG A 4 -23.01 45.00 -19.86
CA ARG A 4 -23.02 43.54 -19.75
C ARG A 4 -21.64 43.04 -19.28
N GLY A 5 -21.33 43.15 -17.99
CA GLY A 5 -19.98 42.80 -17.53
C GLY A 5 -19.86 41.72 -16.41
N PRO A 6 -20.62 41.74 -15.32
CA PRO A 6 -20.28 40.85 -14.21
C PRO A 6 -20.92 39.43 -14.27
N ARG A 7 -22.01 39.23 -15.01
CA ARG A 7 -22.69 37.91 -15.05
C ARG A 7 -22.01 36.86 -15.93
N LEU A 8 -21.30 37.30 -17.00
CA LEU A 8 -20.52 36.39 -17.86
C LEU A 8 -19.25 35.85 -17.18
N LEU A 9 -18.57 36.65 -16.40
CA LEU A 9 -17.38 36.23 -15.66
C LEU A 9 -17.69 35.21 -14.56
N ALA A 10 -18.82 35.33 -13.87
CA ALA A 10 -19.29 34.37 -12.87
C ALA A 10 -19.68 33.02 -13.49
N ALA A 11 -20.28 33.03 -14.68
CA ALA A 11 -20.67 31.81 -15.40
C ALA A 11 -19.44 31.05 -15.95
N PHE A 12 -18.40 31.76 -16.42
CA PHE A 12 -17.15 31.15 -16.84
C PHE A 12 -16.36 30.56 -15.68
N GLY A 13 -16.35 31.21 -14.52
CA GLY A 13 -15.69 30.69 -13.30
C GLY A 13 -16.36 29.39 -12.80
N ALA A 14 -17.70 29.36 -12.74
CA ALA A 14 -18.44 28.17 -12.32
C ALA A 14 -18.28 27.00 -13.30
N ALA A 15 -18.28 27.26 -14.61
CA ALA A 15 -18.02 26.23 -15.62
C ALA A 15 -16.61 25.69 -15.58
N ALA A 16 -15.58 26.53 -15.31
CA ALA A 16 -14.21 26.09 -15.17
C ALA A 16 -13.99 25.21 -13.93
N ILE A 17 -14.65 25.52 -12.80
CA ILE A 17 -14.60 24.70 -11.57
C ILE A 17 -15.33 23.35 -11.79
N LEU A 18 -16.49 23.35 -12.47
CA LEU A 18 -17.16 22.09 -12.81
C LEU A 18 -16.33 21.24 -13.78
N CYS A 19 -15.70 21.84 -14.78
CA CYS A 19 -14.82 21.12 -15.71
C CYS A 19 -13.55 20.58 -15.00
N ALA A 20 -13.00 21.28 -14.01
CA ALA A 20 -11.88 20.81 -13.22
C ALA A 20 -12.29 19.61 -12.32
N ALA A 21 -13.44 19.67 -11.68
CA ALA A 21 -13.97 18.56 -10.88
C ALA A 21 -14.26 17.31 -11.73
N VAL A 22 -14.86 17.47 -12.91
CA VAL A 22 -15.10 16.38 -13.86
C VAL A 22 -13.80 15.84 -14.46
N ALA A 23 -12.78 16.70 -14.65
CA ALA A 23 -11.47 16.26 -15.14
C ALA A 23 -10.69 15.45 -14.07
N VAL A 24 -10.82 15.78 -12.80
CA VAL A 24 -10.25 15.00 -11.69
C VAL A 24 -10.93 13.64 -11.60
N GLU A 25 -12.25 13.56 -11.67
CA GLU A 25 -12.95 12.26 -11.75
C GLU A 25 -12.64 11.49 -13.04
N ALA A 26 -12.47 12.18 -14.17
CA ALA A 26 -12.12 11.55 -15.44
C ALA A 26 -10.65 11.08 -15.49
N GLN A 27 -9.72 11.73 -14.79
CA GLN A 27 -8.37 11.21 -14.58
C GLN A 27 -8.39 9.97 -13.69
N PHE A 28 -9.23 9.94 -12.67
CA PHE A 28 -9.45 8.75 -11.84
C PHE A 28 -10.06 7.58 -12.62
N ARG A 29 -10.91 7.87 -13.61
CA ARG A 29 -11.50 6.86 -14.52
C ARG A 29 -10.60 6.51 -15.71
N ARG A 30 -9.64 7.38 -16.09
CA ARG A 30 -8.68 7.16 -17.19
C ARG A 30 -7.32 6.68 -16.75
N GLY A 31 -6.98 6.79 -15.45
CA GLY A 31 -5.82 6.14 -14.88
C GLY A 31 -6.11 4.65 -14.72
N GLY A 32 -6.00 3.93 -15.84
CA GLY A 32 -5.79 2.50 -15.95
C GLY A 32 -6.47 1.57 -14.94
N PHE A 33 -7.70 1.86 -14.50
CA PHE A 33 -8.52 0.84 -13.85
C PHE A 33 -8.88 -0.20 -14.92
N GLY A 34 -7.97 -1.15 -15.13
CA GLY A 34 -8.24 -2.34 -15.91
C GLY A 34 -9.46 -3.09 -15.36
N PHE A 35 -9.99 -4.02 -16.11
CA PHE A 35 -10.99 -4.96 -15.64
C PHE A 35 -10.55 -5.54 -14.28
N GLY A 36 -11.32 -5.28 -13.20
CA GLY A 36 -11.05 -5.81 -11.87
C GLY A 36 -10.80 -4.80 -10.74
N ALA A 37 -10.66 -3.49 -11.03
CA ALA A 37 -10.51 -2.49 -9.96
C ALA A 37 -11.80 -2.37 -9.12
N ARG A 38 -11.70 -2.58 -7.80
CA ARG A 38 -12.84 -2.53 -6.87
C ARG A 38 -12.62 -1.42 -5.83
N THR A 39 -13.25 -0.27 -6.04
CA THR A 39 -13.35 0.74 -4.98
C THR A 39 -14.28 0.23 -3.89
N ALA A 40 -13.82 0.26 -2.65
CA ALA A 40 -14.58 -0.21 -1.49
C ALA A 40 -15.89 0.55 -1.30
N THR A 41 -16.91 -0.19 -0.93
CA THR A 41 -18.20 0.34 -0.47
C THR A 41 -18.60 -0.36 0.82
N ALA A 42 -19.48 0.23 1.62
CA ALA A 42 -19.93 -0.38 2.87
C ALA A 42 -20.54 -1.78 2.71
N LYS A 43 -20.97 -2.16 1.50
CA LYS A 43 -21.55 -3.48 1.20
C LYS A 43 -20.52 -4.58 1.00
N ASP A 44 -19.27 -4.19 0.77
CA ASP A 44 -18.19 -5.14 0.51
C ASP A 44 -17.68 -5.79 1.81
N PHE A 45 -17.92 -5.15 2.97
CA PHE A 45 -17.44 -5.62 4.27
C PHE A 45 -18.43 -6.62 4.90
N ASP A 46 -18.14 -7.90 4.73
CA ASP A 46 -18.96 -9.04 5.17
C ASP A 46 -18.46 -9.70 6.48
N GLY A 47 -17.48 -9.09 7.13
CA GLY A 47 -16.84 -9.62 8.35
C GLY A 47 -15.71 -10.61 8.11
N SER A 48 -15.43 -10.97 6.85
CA SER A 48 -14.27 -11.77 6.46
C SER A 48 -13.07 -10.88 6.16
N PHE A 49 -11.89 -11.46 5.94
CA PHE A 49 -10.70 -10.72 5.52
C PHE A 49 -10.86 -10.18 4.10
N HIS A 50 -10.49 -8.92 3.91
CA HIS A 50 -10.33 -8.26 2.62
C HIS A 50 -8.93 -7.68 2.53
N PHE A 51 -8.27 -7.86 1.40
CA PHE A 51 -7.05 -7.12 1.14
C PHE A 51 -7.42 -5.69 0.76
N CYS A 52 -7.08 -4.72 1.60
CA CYS A 52 -7.34 -3.31 1.36
C CYS A 52 -6.04 -2.62 0.90
N ARG A 53 -6.10 -1.99 -0.28
CA ARG A 53 -4.97 -1.24 -0.86
C ARG A 53 -5.28 0.25 -0.89
N ILE A 54 -4.32 1.06 -0.43
CA ILE A 54 -4.45 2.53 -0.49
C ILE A 54 -4.21 3.02 -1.91
N VAL A 55 -5.17 3.79 -2.42
CA VAL A 55 -5.02 4.59 -3.65
C VAL A 55 -4.56 5.99 -3.26
N PHE A 56 -3.38 6.36 -3.71
CA PHE A 56 -2.79 7.67 -3.45
C PHE A 56 -2.42 8.38 -4.75
N ARG A 57 -2.18 9.69 -4.66
CA ARG A 57 -1.70 10.50 -5.78
C ARG A 57 -0.18 10.39 -5.89
N ASN A 58 0.31 10.09 -7.08
CA ASN A 58 1.74 10.18 -7.36
C ASN A 58 2.17 11.64 -7.51
N SER A 59 3.24 12.00 -6.84
CA SER A 59 3.95 13.26 -7.05
C SER A 59 4.98 13.09 -8.16
N ILE A 60 5.09 14.09 -9.02
CA ILE A 60 6.16 14.15 -10.04
C ILE A 60 7.56 14.32 -9.42
N GLN A 61 7.64 14.64 -8.13
CA GLN A 61 8.86 14.77 -7.36
C GLN A 61 9.15 13.52 -6.53
N GLY A 62 8.31 12.50 -6.57
CA GLY A 62 8.54 11.23 -5.89
C GLY A 62 9.18 10.20 -6.81
N ASP A 63 9.51 9.05 -6.29
CA ASP A 63 10.09 7.92 -7.02
C ASP A 63 9.23 6.67 -6.79
N GLY A 64 8.63 6.14 -7.85
CA GLY A 64 7.82 4.93 -7.84
C GLY A 64 6.74 4.91 -8.93
N GLY A 65 6.29 3.71 -9.31
CA GLY A 65 5.20 3.47 -10.27
C GLY A 65 3.81 3.72 -9.68
N GLY A 66 3.72 3.78 -8.35
CA GLY A 66 2.52 4.13 -7.61
C GLY A 66 1.65 2.95 -7.19
N TRP A 67 0.51 3.25 -6.56
CA TRP A 67 -0.34 2.30 -5.87
C TRP A 67 -0.81 1.09 -6.70
N SER A 68 -0.82 1.19 -8.01
CA SER A 68 -1.32 0.14 -8.92
C SER A 68 -0.26 -0.87 -9.35
N VAL A 69 0.98 -0.71 -8.91
CA VAL A 69 2.01 -1.74 -9.09
C VAL A 69 1.58 -3.01 -8.37
N ASP A 70 1.79 -4.17 -8.99
CA ASP A 70 1.39 -5.53 -8.56
C ASP A 70 -0.14 -5.77 -8.47
N TYR A 71 -0.96 -4.73 -8.60
CA TYR A 71 -2.41 -4.83 -8.50
C TYR A 71 -3.04 -5.34 -9.82
N PRO A 72 -4.05 -6.22 -9.77
CA PRO A 72 -4.65 -6.82 -8.56
C PRO A 72 -4.06 -8.18 -8.16
N ARG A 73 -3.10 -8.71 -8.95
CA ARG A 73 -2.65 -10.10 -8.81
C ARG A 73 -2.00 -10.39 -7.46
N ALA A 74 -1.18 -9.47 -6.95
CA ALA A 74 -0.59 -9.63 -5.63
C ALA A 74 -1.65 -9.77 -4.54
N ASP A 75 -2.67 -8.92 -4.55
CA ASP A 75 -3.75 -8.90 -3.55
C ASP A 75 -4.60 -10.18 -3.60
N ILE A 76 -4.89 -10.66 -4.82
CA ILE A 76 -5.65 -11.90 -5.05
C ILE A 76 -4.84 -13.11 -4.60
N ASN A 77 -3.60 -13.26 -5.10
CA ASN A 77 -2.73 -14.40 -4.81
C ASN A 77 -2.40 -14.47 -3.31
N PHE A 78 -2.07 -13.31 -2.70
CA PHE A 78 -1.87 -13.25 -1.26
C PHE A 78 -3.10 -13.73 -0.50
N SER A 79 -4.28 -13.24 -0.84
CA SER A 79 -5.53 -13.62 -0.17
C SER A 79 -5.84 -15.10 -0.29
N VAL A 80 -5.56 -15.73 -1.46
CA VAL A 80 -5.67 -17.18 -1.63
C VAL A 80 -4.76 -17.91 -0.65
N ARG A 81 -3.46 -17.58 -0.65
CA ARG A 81 -2.47 -18.25 0.23
C ARG A 81 -2.72 -17.97 1.70
N PHE A 82 -3.14 -16.74 2.04
CA PHE A 82 -3.54 -16.39 3.39
C PHE A 82 -4.68 -17.28 3.89
N SER A 83 -5.72 -17.47 3.07
CA SER A 83 -6.83 -18.39 3.41
C SER A 83 -6.37 -19.85 3.57
N GLU A 84 -5.53 -20.33 2.65
CA GLU A 84 -5.07 -21.73 2.66
C GLU A 84 -4.17 -22.05 3.85
N LEU A 85 -3.23 -21.15 4.18
CA LEU A 85 -2.19 -21.40 5.17
C LEU A 85 -2.62 -21.04 6.60
N THR A 86 -3.54 -20.09 6.78
CA THR A 86 -4.01 -19.67 8.11
C THR A 86 -5.41 -20.18 8.47
N LYS A 87 -6.18 -20.67 7.49
CA LYS A 87 -7.61 -21.00 7.61
C LYS A 87 -8.50 -19.78 7.88
N THR A 88 -7.98 -18.57 7.69
CA THR A 88 -8.76 -17.33 7.79
C THR A 88 -9.83 -17.28 6.69
N HIS A 89 -11.03 -16.89 7.06
CA HIS A 89 -12.09 -16.64 6.08
C HIS A 89 -11.77 -15.37 5.29
N VAL A 90 -11.55 -15.55 3.98
CA VAL A 90 -11.33 -14.45 3.03
C VAL A 90 -12.61 -14.23 2.26
N SER A 91 -13.06 -12.98 2.20
CA SER A 91 -14.20 -12.56 1.39
C SER A 91 -13.97 -12.88 -0.08
N ARG A 92 -15.00 -13.36 -0.75
CA ARG A 92 -14.95 -13.76 -2.16
C ARG A 92 -16.16 -13.25 -2.91
N ASP A 93 -15.97 -12.96 -4.18
CA ASP A 93 -17.07 -12.59 -5.07
C ASP A 93 -17.86 -13.80 -5.56
N GLY A 94 -18.88 -13.55 -6.39
CA GLY A 94 -19.75 -14.58 -6.95
C GLY A 94 -19.03 -15.58 -7.89
N THR A 95 -17.80 -15.32 -8.30
CA THR A 95 -16.95 -16.23 -9.10
C THR A 95 -16.02 -17.05 -8.21
N GLY A 96 -15.92 -16.73 -6.92
CA GLY A 96 -15.01 -17.35 -5.97
C GLY A 96 -13.63 -16.67 -5.90
N GLU A 97 -13.41 -15.56 -6.63
CA GLU A 97 -12.18 -14.78 -6.53
C GLU A 97 -12.15 -13.98 -5.21
N PRO A 98 -11.01 -13.92 -4.50
CA PRO A 98 -10.88 -13.07 -3.33
C PRO A 98 -11.22 -11.61 -3.60
N ASN A 99 -12.01 -11.02 -2.72
CA ASN A 99 -12.27 -9.59 -2.77
C ASN A 99 -11.02 -8.82 -2.36
N HIS A 100 -10.60 -7.92 -3.23
CA HIS A 100 -9.53 -6.96 -3.03
C HIS A 100 -10.09 -5.54 -3.19
N LEU A 101 -9.88 -4.67 -2.21
CA LEU A 101 -10.58 -3.40 -2.11
C LEU A 101 -9.61 -2.23 -2.21
N LEU A 102 -9.96 -1.26 -3.05
CA LEU A 102 -9.25 0.02 -3.18
C LEU A 102 -9.90 1.05 -2.27
N VAL A 103 -9.12 1.70 -1.41
CA VAL A 103 -9.56 2.76 -0.52
C VAL A 103 -8.62 3.96 -0.62
N ARG A 104 -9.17 5.16 -0.51
CA ARG A 104 -8.40 6.39 -0.35
C ARG A 104 -8.31 6.76 1.13
N LEU A 105 -7.32 7.54 1.48
CA LEU A 105 -7.23 8.09 2.84
C LEU A 105 -8.42 9.00 3.21
N THR A 106 -9.19 9.48 2.23
CA THR A 106 -10.38 10.29 2.43
C THR A 106 -11.70 9.52 2.44
N ASP A 107 -11.68 8.22 2.10
CA ASP A 107 -12.87 7.40 2.07
C ASP A 107 -13.27 6.97 3.49
N LYS A 108 -14.57 6.91 3.76
CA LYS A 108 -15.06 6.43 5.05
C LYS A 108 -14.81 4.92 5.25
N GLU A 109 -14.78 4.18 4.16
CA GLU A 109 -14.49 2.76 4.08
C GLU A 109 -13.07 2.41 4.54
N LEU A 110 -12.15 3.38 4.60
CA LEU A 110 -10.82 3.21 5.19
C LEU A 110 -10.92 2.65 6.62
N PHE A 111 -11.91 3.09 7.38
CA PHE A 111 -12.09 2.70 8.78
C PHE A 111 -12.70 1.31 8.97
N ASP A 112 -13.15 0.68 7.88
CA ASP A 112 -13.64 -0.71 7.86
C ASP A 112 -12.52 -1.69 7.50
N CYS A 113 -11.36 -1.18 7.04
CA CYS A 113 -10.16 -1.97 6.75
C CYS A 113 -9.26 -2.07 7.99
N PRO A 114 -9.13 -3.22 8.66
CA PRO A 114 -8.21 -3.35 9.81
C PRO A 114 -6.73 -3.29 9.40
N PHE A 115 -6.45 -3.57 8.13
CA PHE A 115 -5.14 -3.56 7.49
C PHE A 115 -5.25 -2.88 6.14
N VAL A 116 -4.28 -2.02 5.82
CA VAL A 116 -4.14 -1.41 4.50
C VAL A 116 -2.69 -1.49 4.01
N MET A 117 -2.51 -1.69 2.70
CA MET A 117 -1.20 -1.71 2.07
C MET A 117 -1.00 -0.52 1.14
N MET A 118 0.19 0.07 1.17
CA MET A 118 0.68 1.03 0.18
C MET A 118 1.86 0.42 -0.56
N THR A 119 1.71 0.16 -1.86
CA THR A 119 2.79 -0.28 -2.74
C THR A 119 3.43 0.93 -3.39
N GLU A 120 4.76 0.93 -3.52
CA GLU A 120 5.57 2.01 -4.08
C GLU A 120 5.27 3.43 -3.52
N PRO A 121 5.21 3.57 -2.17
CA PRO A 121 4.86 4.83 -1.53
C PRO A 121 5.92 5.92 -1.70
N GLY A 122 7.09 5.61 -2.28
CA GLY A 122 8.11 6.59 -2.65
C GLY A 122 7.63 7.67 -3.62
N GLY A 123 6.52 7.41 -4.34
CA GLY A 123 5.82 8.39 -5.17
C GLY A 123 4.66 9.11 -4.49
N ALA A 124 4.25 8.71 -3.29
CA ALA A 124 3.02 9.20 -2.65
C ALA A 124 3.06 10.71 -2.33
N GLY A 125 1.92 11.37 -2.47
CA GLY A 125 1.71 12.75 -2.03
C GLY A 125 0.48 12.85 -1.15
N PHE A 126 0.63 13.32 0.10
CA PHE A 126 -0.48 13.55 1.04
C PHE A 126 -0.78 15.03 1.19
N ASP A 127 -2.06 15.39 1.14
CA ASP A 127 -2.52 16.67 1.65
C ASP A 127 -2.84 16.60 3.15
N ASP A 128 -3.23 17.75 3.73
CA ASP A 128 -3.47 17.84 5.18
C ASP A 128 -4.65 16.96 5.62
N GLN A 129 -5.69 16.82 4.78
CA GLN A 129 -6.84 15.98 5.10
C GLN A 129 -6.48 14.49 5.06
N GLU A 130 -5.73 14.07 4.06
CA GLU A 130 -5.25 12.69 3.93
C GLU A 130 -4.33 12.32 5.10
N ALA A 131 -3.42 13.23 5.49
CA ALA A 131 -2.54 13.05 6.64
C ALA A 131 -3.33 12.94 7.95
N ALA A 132 -4.33 13.81 8.16
CA ALA A 132 -5.18 13.78 9.35
C ALA A 132 -6.00 12.47 9.42
N ASN A 133 -6.55 12.02 8.30
CA ASN A 133 -7.31 10.78 8.24
C ASN A 133 -6.44 9.55 8.47
N LEU A 134 -5.23 9.52 7.89
CA LEU A 134 -4.26 8.44 8.14
C LEU A 134 -3.93 8.35 9.64
N ARG A 135 -3.64 9.49 10.28
CA ARG A 135 -3.43 9.52 11.75
C ARG A 135 -4.62 8.95 12.50
N LEU A 136 -5.82 9.44 12.18
CA LEU A 136 -7.05 9.00 12.84
C LEU A 136 -7.31 7.49 12.64
N TYR A 137 -7.06 6.98 11.44
CA TYR A 137 -7.18 5.56 11.12
C TYR A 137 -6.26 4.71 12.01
N LEU A 138 -4.98 5.10 12.10
CA LEU A 138 -4.00 4.39 12.91
C LEU A 138 -4.31 4.47 14.42
N GLU A 139 -4.75 5.63 14.91
CA GLU A 139 -5.17 5.83 16.30
C GLU A 139 -6.43 5.02 16.67
N LYS A 140 -7.31 4.73 15.69
CA LYS A 140 -8.50 3.88 15.88
C LYS A 140 -8.25 2.38 15.80
N GLY A 141 -7.02 1.96 15.61
CA GLY A 141 -6.67 0.55 15.57
C GLY A 141 -6.28 0.01 14.20
N GLY A 142 -6.30 0.85 13.15
CA GLY A 142 -5.84 0.48 11.83
C GLY A 142 -4.33 0.17 11.80
N PHE A 143 -3.91 -0.53 10.74
CA PHE A 143 -2.52 -0.89 10.50
C PHE A 143 -2.16 -0.57 9.05
N LEU A 144 -1.05 0.14 8.84
CA LEU A 144 -0.49 0.44 7.53
C LEU A 144 0.75 -0.41 7.27
N TRP A 145 0.80 -1.09 6.14
CA TRP A 145 2.03 -1.64 5.58
C TRP A 145 2.43 -0.88 4.32
N ALA A 146 3.59 -0.22 4.35
CA ALA A 146 4.22 0.45 3.22
C ALA A 146 5.34 -0.44 2.67
N ASP A 147 5.28 -0.82 1.38
CA ASP A 147 6.14 -1.81 0.75
C ASP A 147 6.60 -1.35 -0.64
N ASP A 148 7.65 -1.99 -1.14
CA ASP A 148 8.12 -1.89 -2.51
C ASP A 148 8.56 -0.47 -2.92
N PHE A 149 9.58 0.04 -2.24
CA PHE A 149 10.25 1.27 -2.65
C PHE A 149 11.74 1.21 -2.32
N TRP A 150 12.56 1.89 -3.12
CA TRP A 150 13.97 1.57 -3.23
C TRP A 150 14.85 2.82 -3.16
N GLY A 151 15.92 2.75 -2.32
CA GLY A 151 16.93 3.78 -2.20
C GLY A 151 16.55 4.94 -1.28
N GLU A 152 17.54 5.78 -0.98
CA GLU A 152 17.41 6.87 0.00
C GLU A 152 16.48 7.99 -0.47
N TYR A 153 16.36 8.19 -1.80
CA TYR A 153 15.48 9.23 -2.32
C TYR A 153 14.00 8.89 -2.05
N ALA A 154 13.56 7.67 -2.41
CA ALA A 154 12.20 7.20 -2.16
C ALA A 154 11.90 7.12 -0.66
N TRP A 155 12.89 6.67 0.15
CA TRP A 155 12.81 6.67 1.61
C TRP A 155 12.56 8.07 2.18
N SER A 156 13.39 9.03 1.81
CA SER A 156 13.28 10.42 2.28
C SER A 156 11.96 11.07 1.87
N TRP A 157 11.51 10.79 0.64
CA TRP A 157 10.23 11.28 0.15
C TRP A 157 9.05 10.71 0.94
N PHE A 158 8.94 9.40 1.02
CA PHE A 158 7.84 8.73 1.73
C PHE A 158 7.80 9.11 3.21
N THR A 159 8.93 9.06 3.90
CA THR A 159 8.97 9.43 5.31
C THR A 159 8.59 10.89 5.52
N GLY A 160 8.97 11.79 4.61
CA GLY A 160 8.51 13.19 4.63
C GLY A 160 6.99 13.32 4.54
N GLN A 161 6.32 12.52 3.69
CA GLN A 161 4.86 12.49 3.64
C GLN A 161 4.25 11.87 4.90
N LEU A 162 4.80 10.75 5.37
CA LEU A 162 4.33 10.08 6.57
C LEU A 162 4.43 10.97 7.82
N ARG A 163 5.45 11.82 7.91
CA ARG A 163 5.65 12.78 9.02
C ARG A 163 4.57 13.86 9.12
N LYS A 164 3.79 14.10 8.08
CA LYS A 164 2.60 14.97 8.15
C LYS A 164 1.52 14.36 9.04
N ALA A 165 1.36 13.03 8.99
CA ALA A 165 0.42 12.29 9.84
C ALA A 165 1.03 11.94 11.21
N LEU A 166 2.26 11.48 11.22
CA LEU A 166 2.97 10.93 12.38
C LEU A 166 4.28 11.70 12.63
N PRO A 167 4.26 12.82 13.37
CA PRO A 167 5.45 13.61 13.68
C PRO A 167 6.53 12.77 14.36
N GLY A 168 7.80 12.90 13.92
CA GLY A 168 8.91 12.06 14.38
C GLY A 168 9.24 12.16 15.87
N SER A 169 8.89 13.28 16.50
CA SER A 169 9.03 13.47 17.95
C SER A 169 8.06 12.62 18.79
N GLU A 170 6.91 12.25 18.22
CA GLU A 170 5.91 11.40 18.88
C GLU A 170 5.96 9.95 18.39
N PHE A 171 6.34 9.74 17.13
CA PHE A 171 6.28 8.47 16.41
C PHE A 171 7.64 8.16 15.77
N PRO A 172 8.65 7.75 16.55
CA PRO A 172 9.94 7.37 15.98
C PRO A 172 9.80 6.13 15.08
N ILE A 173 10.54 6.12 13.97
CA ILE A 173 10.73 4.92 13.14
C ILE A 173 11.91 4.14 13.74
N PHE A 174 11.77 2.83 13.87
CA PHE A 174 12.83 1.94 14.36
C PHE A 174 12.95 0.70 13.49
N ASP A 175 14.15 0.15 13.35
CA ASP A 175 14.35 -1.13 12.70
C ASP A 175 13.80 -2.25 13.61
N LEU A 176 13.04 -3.18 13.03
CA LEU A 176 12.50 -4.32 13.79
C LEU A 176 13.63 -5.27 14.14
N PRO A 177 13.84 -5.58 15.44
CA PRO A 177 14.81 -6.58 15.82
C PRO A 177 14.36 -7.98 15.38
N PRO A 178 15.27 -8.93 15.12
CA PRO A 178 14.91 -10.28 14.67
C PRO A 178 13.94 -11.02 15.60
N GLU A 179 13.95 -10.67 16.88
CA GLU A 179 13.10 -11.27 17.92
C GLU A 179 11.68 -10.62 17.97
N HIS A 180 11.40 -9.64 17.11
CA HIS A 180 10.10 -9.00 17.11
C HIS A 180 8.99 -10.01 16.79
N PRO A 181 7.86 -10.02 17.54
CA PRO A 181 6.79 -11.01 17.37
C PRO A 181 6.23 -11.13 15.95
N LEU A 182 6.32 -10.05 15.15
CA LEU A 182 5.89 -10.08 13.75
C LEU A 182 6.61 -11.18 12.96
N PHE A 183 7.89 -11.44 13.20
CA PHE A 183 8.67 -12.46 12.48
C PHE A 183 8.39 -13.90 12.93
N HIS A 184 7.52 -14.09 13.94
CA HIS A 184 7.25 -15.36 14.60
C HIS A 184 5.75 -15.58 14.83
N THR A 185 4.89 -14.91 14.04
CA THR A 185 3.42 -14.99 14.25
C THR A 185 2.87 -16.37 13.86
N GLN A 186 3.29 -16.91 12.74
CA GLN A 186 2.97 -18.25 12.26
C GLN A 186 4.19 -18.97 11.66
N PHE A 187 5.07 -18.24 11.02
CA PHE A 187 6.29 -18.75 10.41
C PHE A 187 7.52 -18.24 11.17
N GLU A 188 8.64 -18.91 11.00
CA GLU A 188 9.93 -18.45 11.51
C GLU A 188 10.66 -17.66 10.42
N VAL A 189 10.51 -16.34 10.42
CA VAL A 189 11.15 -15.45 9.47
C VAL A 189 12.47 -14.94 10.04
N ASN A 190 13.58 -15.51 9.60
CA ASN A 190 14.91 -15.21 10.17
C ASN A 190 15.60 -13.99 9.53
N LYS A 191 15.08 -13.45 8.44
CA LYS A 191 15.64 -12.30 7.72
C LYS A 191 14.58 -11.59 6.91
N VAL A 192 14.78 -10.32 6.64
CA VAL A 192 14.02 -9.59 5.63
C VAL A 192 14.54 -10.01 4.25
N ALA A 193 13.72 -10.65 3.45
CA ALA A 193 14.08 -11.02 2.09
C ALA A 193 14.20 -9.78 1.22
N GLN A 194 15.20 -9.72 0.32
CA GLN A 194 15.29 -8.70 -0.71
C GLN A 194 14.68 -9.25 -1.99
N ILE A 195 13.49 -8.81 -2.32
CA ILE A 195 12.68 -9.30 -3.44
C ILE A 195 12.62 -8.19 -4.50
N PRO A 196 13.30 -8.36 -5.64
CA PRO A 196 13.26 -7.41 -6.74
C PRO A 196 12.11 -7.74 -7.68
N SER A 197 11.73 -6.81 -8.56
CA SER A 197 10.86 -7.10 -9.68
C SER A 197 11.42 -8.24 -10.56
N ILE A 198 10.53 -9.03 -11.15
CA ILE A 198 10.91 -10.19 -11.98
C ILE A 198 11.79 -9.78 -13.16
N ASP A 199 11.48 -8.66 -13.80
CA ASP A 199 12.24 -8.12 -14.93
C ASP A 199 13.65 -7.70 -14.53
N PHE A 200 13.79 -7.04 -13.36
CA PHE A 200 15.10 -6.67 -12.83
C PHE A 200 15.94 -7.91 -12.48
N PHE A 201 15.33 -8.90 -11.84
CA PHE A 201 16.02 -10.14 -11.47
C PHE A 201 16.58 -10.87 -12.69
N PHE A 202 15.77 -11.09 -13.72
CA PHE A 202 16.24 -11.77 -14.92
C PHE A 202 17.17 -10.91 -15.78
N GLY A 203 16.97 -9.60 -15.81
CA GLY A 203 17.82 -8.69 -16.56
C GLY A 203 19.21 -8.47 -15.94
N SER A 204 19.31 -8.48 -14.61
CA SER A 204 20.55 -8.13 -13.88
C SER A 204 21.20 -9.29 -13.14
N GLY A 205 20.44 -10.32 -12.76
CA GLY A 205 20.85 -11.39 -11.86
C GLY A 205 21.07 -10.93 -10.41
N ARG A 206 20.59 -9.74 -10.05
CA ARG A 206 20.75 -9.12 -8.72
C ARG A 206 19.41 -8.93 -8.04
N THR A 207 19.44 -8.61 -6.73
CA THR A 207 18.25 -8.33 -5.93
C THR A 207 18.12 -6.85 -5.53
N SER A 208 19.20 -6.10 -5.51
CA SER A 208 19.19 -4.67 -5.17
C SER A 208 18.95 -3.81 -6.41
N GLU A 209 17.79 -3.22 -6.54
CA GLU A 209 17.36 -2.49 -7.74
C GLU A 209 18.07 -1.15 -7.95
N ARG A 210 18.54 -0.52 -6.86
CA ARG A 210 19.31 0.74 -6.88
C ARG A 210 20.79 0.55 -6.56
N GLY A 211 21.31 -0.68 -6.72
CA GLY A 211 22.71 -1.00 -6.46
C GLY A 211 23.11 -0.78 -5.00
N SER A 212 24.19 -0.01 -4.75
CA SER A 212 24.65 0.27 -3.39
C SER A 212 23.65 1.06 -2.54
N ASP A 213 22.79 1.87 -3.17
CA ASP A 213 21.81 2.71 -2.50
C ASP A 213 20.65 1.91 -1.90
N SER A 214 20.43 0.67 -2.37
CA SER A 214 19.42 -0.24 -1.85
C SER A 214 19.99 -1.62 -1.47
N ALA A 215 21.26 -1.66 -1.09
CA ALA A 215 21.97 -2.94 -0.85
C ALA A 215 21.40 -3.76 0.32
N VAL A 216 20.77 -3.10 1.28
CA VAL A 216 20.22 -3.74 2.49
C VAL A 216 18.71 -3.56 2.55
N PRO A 217 17.93 -4.67 2.57
CA PRO A 217 16.51 -4.61 2.82
C PRO A 217 16.23 -4.34 4.31
N HIS A 218 15.16 -3.59 4.60
CA HIS A 218 14.78 -3.21 5.95
C HIS A 218 13.32 -3.54 6.22
N ALA A 219 13.02 -3.98 7.44
CA ALA A 219 11.69 -3.94 8.03
C ALA A 219 11.72 -2.98 9.22
N ARG A 220 10.94 -1.93 9.16
CA ARG A 220 10.89 -0.87 10.17
C ARG A 220 9.48 -0.69 10.68
N GLY A 221 9.34 -0.25 11.92
CA GLY A 221 8.06 -0.06 12.57
C GLY A 221 7.88 1.33 13.14
N ILE A 222 6.61 1.68 13.34
CA ILE A 222 6.17 2.77 14.21
C ILE A 222 5.15 2.20 15.17
N THR A 223 5.27 2.53 16.46
CA THR A 223 4.30 2.13 17.49
C THR A 223 3.44 3.31 17.94
N ASP A 224 2.25 2.98 18.42
CA ASP A 224 1.43 3.92 19.19
C ASP A 224 1.96 4.09 20.63
N LYS A 225 1.30 4.97 21.41
CA LYS A 225 1.67 5.25 22.81
C LYS A 225 1.53 4.04 23.74
N LYS A 226 0.86 2.96 23.30
CA LYS A 226 0.67 1.71 24.06
C LYS A 226 1.68 0.65 23.66
N GLY A 227 2.56 0.93 22.70
CA GLY A 227 3.54 -0.01 22.18
C GLY A 227 3.02 -0.93 21.08
N ARG A 228 1.76 -0.77 20.61
CA ARG A 228 1.24 -1.52 19.46
C ARG A 228 1.88 -0.97 18.18
N MET A 229 2.43 -1.82 17.34
CA MET A 229 2.90 -1.41 16.03
C MET A 229 1.69 -1.03 15.15
N ILE A 230 1.73 0.17 14.57
CA ILE A 230 0.66 0.74 13.75
C ILE A 230 1.08 0.93 12.30
N VAL A 231 2.38 0.98 12.04
CA VAL A 231 2.95 1.05 10.68
C VAL A 231 4.10 0.06 10.58
N LEU A 232 4.07 -0.76 9.54
CA LEU A 232 5.18 -1.56 9.04
C LEU A 232 5.69 -0.91 7.76
N ILE A 233 7.00 -0.79 7.62
CA ILE A 233 7.66 -0.24 6.44
C ILE A 233 8.72 -1.23 5.99
N THR A 234 8.53 -1.83 4.82
CA THR A 234 9.53 -2.67 4.15
C THR A 234 10.16 -1.86 3.02
N HIS A 235 11.46 -1.62 3.16
CA HIS A 235 12.23 -0.73 2.28
C HIS A 235 13.38 -1.48 1.64
N ASN A 236 13.69 -1.21 0.39
CA ASN A 236 14.64 -1.92 -0.46
C ASN A 236 14.25 -3.38 -0.72
N THR A 237 12.96 -3.61 -0.85
CA THR A 237 12.35 -4.91 -1.16
C THR A 237 10.92 -4.70 -1.60
N GLY A 238 10.38 -5.55 -2.48
CA GLY A 238 8.99 -5.58 -2.92
C GLY A 238 8.34 -6.93 -2.60
N PHE A 239 7.64 -7.05 -1.47
CA PHE A 239 6.94 -8.29 -1.13
C PHE A 239 5.81 -8.59 -2.11
N GLY A 240 5.13 -7.54 -2.60
CA GLY A 240 4.09 -7.62 -3.61
C GLY A 240 4.51 -8.34 -4.88
N ASP A 241 5.73 -8.10 -5.37
CA ASP A 241 6.32 -8.76 -6.55
C ASP A 241 6.29 -10.29 -6.43
N SER A 242 6.62 -10.84 -5.25
CA SER A 242 6.65 -12.29 -5.04
C SER A 242 5.28 -12.94 -5.11
N TRP A 243 4.23 -12.19 -4.79
CA TRP A 243 2.83 -12.66 -4.84
C TRP A 243 2.23 -12.45 -6.23
N GLU A 244 2.49 -11.29 -6.85
CA GLU A 244 1.99 -10.97 -8.19
C GLU A 244 2.42 -12.02 -9.21
N ARG A 245 3.68 -12.44 -9.12
CA ARG A 245 4.32 -13.33 -10.10
C ARG A 245 4.22 -14.82 -9.77
N GLU A 246 3.37 -15.19 -8.81
CA GLU A 246 3.09 -16.60 -8.56
C GLU A 246 2.55 -17.28 -9.82
N GLY A 247 3.27 -18.29 -10.29
CA GLY A 247 2.93 -19.04 -11.51
C GLY A 247 3.47 -18.48 -12.83
N ASP A 248 4.08 -17.30 -12.85
CA ASP A 248 4.67 -16.74 -14.07
C ASP A 248 6.01 -17.43 -14.40
N ASP A 249 6.87 -17.64 -13.40
CA ASP A 249 8.16 -18.31 -13.55
C ASP A 249 8.53 -19.11 -12.31
N ALA A 250 8.79 -20.39 -12.47
CA ALA A 250 9.11 -21.30 -11.37
C ALA A 250 10.42 -20.94 -10.65
N LYS A 251 11.44 -20.44 -11.39
CA LYS A 251 12.71 -20.04 -10.77
C LYS A 251 12.54 -18.80 -9.91
N TYR A 252 11.81 -17.80 -10.39
CA TYR A 252 11.51 -16.59 -9.61
C TYR A 252 10.72 -16.97 -8.36
N PHE A 253 9.65 -17.74 -8.51
CA PHE A 253 8.82 -18.17 -7.39
C PHE A 253 9.62 -18.93 -6.32
N LEU A 254 10.43 -19.91 -6.72
CA LEU A 254 11.23 -20.70 -5.78
C LEU A 254 12.29 -19.86 -5.02
N ASN A 255 12.75 -18.75 -5.61
CA ASN A 255 13.68 -17.85 -4.94
C ASN A 255 13.01 -16.91 -3.95
N PHE A 256 11.80 -16.44 -4.23
CA PHE A 256 11.20 -15.31 -3.52
C PHE A 256 9.82 -15.59 -2.91
N GLY A 257 9.02 -16.44 -3.54
CA GLY A 257 7.65 -16.73 -3.11
C GLY A 257 7.54 -17.26 -1.68
N PRO A 258 8.30 -18.30 -1.27
CA PRO A 258 8.22 -18.82 0.10
C PRO A 258 8.53 -17.78 1.17
N ASP A 259 9.61 -17.01 1.02
CA ASP A 259 10.00 -15.95 1.96
C ASP A 259 8.97 -14.81 1.94
N GLY A 260 8.47 -14.44 0.74
CA GLY A 260 7.47 -13.41 0.57
C GLY A 260 6.14 -13.74 1.24
N TYR A 261 5.66 -14.96 1.08
CA TYR A 261 4.42 -15.40 1.75
C TYR A 261 4.59 -15.58 3.24
N ALA A 262 5.70 -16.14 3.70
CA ALA A 262 5.96 -16.31 5.13
C ALA A 262 5.95 -14.96 5.86
N PHE A 263 6.72 -13.99 5.37
CA PHE A 263 6.72 -12.63 5.95
C PHE A 263 5.34 -11.95 5.84
N GLY A 264 4.72 -12.00 4.67
CA GLY A 264 3.45 -11.31 4.44
C GLY A 264 2.32 -11.85 5.31
N ILE A 265 2.24 -13.17 5.47
CA ILE A 265 1.23 -13.81 6.34
C ILE A 265 1.47 -13.43 7.80
N ASP A 266 2.72 -13.46 8.25
CA ASP A 266 3.07 -13.04 9.61
C ASP A 266 2.72 -11.57 9.86
N ALA A 267 3.03 -10.68 8.92
CA ALA A 267 2.71 -9.26 9.02
C ALA A 267 1.20 -8.99 9.11
N VAL A 268 0.42 -9.65 8.26
CA VAL A 268 -1.04 -9.47 8.26
C VAL A 268 -1.69 -10.12 9.49
N LEU A 269 -1.27 -11.31 9.90
CA LEU A 269 -1.75 -11.93 11.15
C LEU A 269 -1.40 -11.06 12.36
N TYR A 270 -0.18 -10.53 12.41
CA TYR A 270 0.22 -9.58 13.46
C TYR A 270 -0.72 -8.37 13.49
N ALA A 271 -0.99 -7.75 12.34
CA ALA A 271 -1.90 -6.60 12.23
C ALA A 271 -3.33 -6.91 12.70
N LEU A 272 -3.82 -8.13 12.47
CA LEU A 272 -5.18 -8.55 12.83
C LEU A 272 -5.32 -9.00 14.29
N THR A 273 -4.22 -9.28 15.00
CA THR A 273 -4.25 -9.88 16.35
C THR A 273 -3.65 -8.98 17.43
N HIS A 274 -2.99 -7.92 17.09
CA HIS A 274 -2.34 -6.95 17.99
C HIS A 274 -2.87 -5.54 17.76
#